data_2063a0acd3280244cdeb427522a2c3f3
#
_entry.id   2063a0acd3280244cdeb427522a2c3f3
#
_cell.length_a   1.000
_cell.length_b   1.000
_cell.length_c   1.000
_cell.angle_alpha   90.00
_cell.angle_beta   90.00
_cell.angle_gamma   90.00
#
_symmetry.space_group_name_H-M   'P 1'
#
loop_
_entity.id
_entity.type
_entity.pdbx_description
1 polymer ?
#
loop_
_entity_poly.entity_id
_entity_poly.type
_entity_poly.pdbx_seq_one_letter_code
_entity_poly.pdbx_strand_id
1 'polypeptide(L)'
;MLCGGASQLVQYGFETLTSRLPAGGCLLRVLHELKLIVDLMVEGGLAKQRWSISDTAEYGDYVSAAGDRPEREGEHEGGARGHPVRCLCERFIADQDAGAPEFKELRAKGEQHPIEATGRELRKMFSWMKETDADYVEGSAGR
;
A
#
# COMPACT_ATOMS: atom_id res chain seq x y z
N MET A 1 8.54 -19.30 -0.37
CA MET A 1 7.56 -18.39 -0.99
C MET A 1 7.82 -16.92 -0.63
N LEU A 2 7.82 -16.53 0.64
CA LEU A 2 8.00 -15.14 1.06
C LEU A 2 9.34 -14.53 0.63
N CYS A 3 10.45 -15.20 0.86
CA CYS A 3 11.80 -14.72 0.50
C CYS A 3 11.93 -14.47 -1.02
N GLY A 4 11.52 -15.43 -1.84
CA GLY A 4 11.57 -15.28 -3.30
C GLY A 4 10.63 -14.17 -3.81
N GLY A 5 9.45 -14.05 -3.23
CA GLY A 5 8.52 -12.95 -3.56
C GLY A 5 9.08 -11.57 -3.25
N ALA A 6 9.68 -11.40 -2.07
CA ALA A 6 10.30 -10.14 -1.68
C ALA A 6 11.51 -9.78 -2.57
N SER A 7 12.39 -10.77 -2.86
CA SER A 7 13.53 -10.56 -3.76
C SER A 7 13.08 -10.17 -5.17
N GLN A 8 12.07 -10.84 -5.70
CA GLN A 8 11.54 -10.58 -7.03
C GLN A 8 10.90 -9.18 -7.11
N LEU A 9 10.17 -8.77 -6.08
CA LEU A 9 9.58 -7.44 -6.00
C LEU A 9 10.66 -6.35 -6.05
N VAL A 10 11.75 -6.53 -5.29
CA VAL A 10 12.89 -5.60 -5.29
C VAL A 10 13.55 -5.52 -6.66
N GLN A 11 13.78 -6.67 -7.30
CA GLN A 11 14.39 -6.72 -8.64
C GLN A 11 13.53 -6.01 -9.68
N TYR A 12 12.25 -6.33 -9.77
CA TYR A 12 11.35 -5.71 -10.74
C TYR A 12 11.18 -4.19 -10.50
N GLY A 13 11.09 -3.78 -9.25
CA GLY A 13 11.04 -2.36 -8.90
C GLY A 13 12.32 -1.63 -9.34
N PHE A 14 13.47 -2.22 -9.07
CA PHE A 14 14.76 -1.66 -9.48
C PHE A 14 14.90 -1.57 -11.01
N GLU A 15 14.61 -2.64 -11.74
CA GLU A 15 14.66 -2.69 -13.22
C GLU A 15 13.72 -1.64 -13.84
N THR A 16 12.52 -1.53 -13.30
CA THR A 16 11.52 -0.55 -13.77
C THR A 16 12.01 0.88 -13.60
N LEU A 17 12.57 1.21 -12.44
CA LEU A 17 13.06 2.56 -12.16
C LEU A 17 14.33 2.91 -12.93
N THR A 18 15.27 1.97 -13.05
CA THR A 18 16.54 2.19 -13.73
C THR A 18 16.39 2.38 -15.23
N SER A 19 15.27 1.99 -15.80
CA SER A 19 14.96 2.33 -17.21
C SER A 19 14.84 3.84 -17.46
N ARG A 20 14.67 4.66 -16.39
CA ARG A 20 14.42 6.10 -16.50
C ARG A 20 15.24 6.96 -15.53
N LEU A 21 15.86 6.37 -14.49
CA LEU A 21 16.51 7.08 -13.40
C LEU A 21 17.90 6.47 -13.09
N PRO A 22 18.83 7.25 -12.48
CA PRO A 22 20.12 6.73 -12.05
C PRO A 22 19.98 5.60 -11.01
N ALA A 23 20.75 4.52 -11.19
CA ALA A 23 20.65 3.29 -10.40
C ALA A 23 20.78 3.47 -8.88
N GLY A 24 21.69 4.34 -8.42
CA GLY A 24 21.89 4.58 -6.98
C GLY A 24 20.64 5.09 -6.27
N GLY A 25 19.93 6.05 -6.87
CA GLY A 25 18.65 6.53 -6.34
C GLY A 25 17.54 5.50 -6.40
N CYS A 26 17.55 4.62 -7.42
CA CYS A 26 16.57 3.55 -7.56
C CYS A 26 16.68 2.52 -6.44
N LEU A 27 17.91 2.14 -6.07
CA LEU A 27 18.11 1.17 -5.00
C LEU A 27 17.60 1.70 -3.64
N LEU A 28 17.83 2.99 -3.35
CA LEU A 28 17.30 3.62 -2.15
C LEU A 28 15.77 3.60 -2.12
N ARG A 29 15.12 3.92 -3.24
CA ARG A 29 13.66 3.95 -3.36
C ARG A 29 12.98 2.59 -3.35
N VAL A 30 13.69 1.52 -3.64
CA VAL A 30 13.12 0.18 -3.64
C VAL A 30 13.49 -0.57 -2.36
N LEU A 31 14.77 -0.73 -2.08
CA LEU A 31 15.22 -1.60 -0.98
C LEU A 31 15.09 -0.92 0.39
N HIS A 32 15.52 0.34 0.52
CA HIS A 32 15.45 1.03 1.80
C HIS A 32 14.03 1.44 2.16
N GLU A 33 13.23 1.80 1.18
CA GLU A 33 11.80 2.07 1.39
C GLU A 33 11.04 0.82 1.81
N LEU A 34 11.31 -0.33 1.20
CA LEU A 34 10.73 -1.60 1.62
C LEU A 34 11.04 -1.90 3.10
N LYS A 35 12.25 -1.60 3.57
CA LYS A 35 12.59 -1.76 4.98
C LYS A 35 11.69 -0.90 5.88
N LEU A 36 11.48 0.37 5.54
CA LEU A 36 10.62 1.26 6.32
C LEU A 36 9.17 0.77 6.37
N ILE A 37 8.64 0.31 5.24
CA ILE A 37 7.30 -0.29 5.14
C ILE A 37 7.20 -1.51 6.06
N VAL A 38 8.18 -2.41 6.00
CA VAL A 38 8.19 -3.63 6.82
C VAL A 38 8.32 -3.30 8.30
N ASP A 39 9.13 -2.33 8.70
CA ASP A 39 9.26 -1.88 10.08
C ASP A 39 7.89 -1.41 10.62
N LEU A 40 7.17 -0.59 9.88
CA LEU A 40 5.81 -0.14 10.26
C LEU A 40 4.82 -1.31 10.40
N MET A 41 4.88 -2.28 9.49
CA MET A 41 4.05 -3.50 9.57
C MET A 41 4.38 -4.34 10.82
N VAL A 42 5.65 -4.46 11.16
CA VAL A 42 6.10 -5.20 12.36
C VAL A 42 5.64 -4.49 13.62
N GLU A 43 5.81 -3.18 13.70
CA GLU A 43 5.46 -2.38 14.87
C GLU A 43 3.97 -2.31 15.16
N GLY A 44 3.13 -2.17 14.14
CA GLY A 44 1.71 -1.90 14.35
C GLY A 44 0.73 -2.61 13.41
N GLY A 45 1.20 -3.53 12.56
CA GLY A 45 0.36 -4.23 11.58
C GLY A 45 0.19 -3.45 10.28
N LEU A 46 -0.60 -4.01 9.38
CA LEU A 46 -0.90 -3.38 8.09
C LEU A 46 -1.71 -2.09 8.26
N ALA A 47 -2.60 -2.05 9.24
CA ALA A 47 -3.42 -0.88 9.51
C ALA A 47 -2.54 0.32 9.92
N LYS A 48 -1.57 0.15 10.82
CA LYS A 48 -0.62 1.22 11.19
C LYS A 48 0.26 1.63 10.01
N GLN A 49 0.74 0.68 9.24
CA GLN A 49 1.56 0.98 8.06
C GLN A 49 0.78 1.87 7.07
N ARG A 50 -0.47 1.53 6.76
CA ARG A 50 -1.34 2.30 5.87
C ARG A 50 -1.68 3.68 6.42
N TRP A 51 -2.00 3.76 7.70
CA TRP A 51 -2.26 5.04 8.37
C TRP A 51 -1.03 5.97 8.37
N SER A 52 0.18 5.43 8.35
CA SER A 52 1.45 6.18 8.40
C SER A 52 1.92 6.71 7.03
N ILE A 53 1.23 6.37 5.95
CA ILE A 53 1.55 6.82 4.59
C ILE A 53 0.51 7.84 4.09
N SER A 54 0.71 8.40 2.90
CA SER A 54 -0.27 9.33 2.32
C SER A 54 -1.54 8.61 1.89
N ASP A 55 -2.68 9.30 1.94
CA ASP A 55 -3.98 8.75 1.52
C ASP A 55 -3.95 8.21 0.07
N THR A 56 -3.22 8.86 -0.82
CA THR A 56 -3.01 8.39 -2.19
C THR A 56 -2.24 7.07 -2.25
N ALA A 57 -1.22 6.91 -1.40
CA ALA A 57 -0.43 5.68 -1.33
C ALA A 57 -1.23 4.54 -0.69
N GLU A 58 -1.99 4.83 0.36
CA GLU A 58 -2.90 3.88 1.00
C GLU A 58 -3.98 3.40 0.02
N TYR A 59 -4.61 4.32 -0.71
CA TYR A 59 -5.59 3.97 -1.73
C TYR A 59 -4.97 3.10 -2.83
N GLY A 60 -3.77 3.47 -3.29
CA GLY A 60 -3.01 2.68 -4.26
C GLY A 60 -2.70 1.26 -3.79
N ASP A 61 -2.37 1.08 -2.51
CA ASP A 61 -2.15 -0.25 -1.92
C ASP A 61 -3.42 -1.12 -2.00
N TYR A 62 -4.58 -0.58 -1.65
CA TYR A 62 -5.84 -1.33 -1.73
C TYR A 62 -6.20 -1.74 -3.16
N VAL A 63 -6.14 -0.83 -4.12
CA VAL A 63 -6.67 -1.08 -5.48
C VAL A 63 -5.66 -1.72 -6.42
N SER A 64 -4.35 -1.55 -6.18
CA SER A 64 -3.32 -2.11 -7.05
C SER A 64 -2.90 -3.52 -6.65
N ALA A 65 -2.88 -3.83 -5.34
CA ALA A 65 -2.47 -5.13 -4.83
C ALA A 65 -3.57 -6.20 -4.97
N ALA A 66 -4.84 -5.80 -4.89
CA ALA A 66 -5.97 -6.73 -4.96
C ALA A 66 -6.18 -7.40 -6.32
N GLY A 67 -5.36 -7.08 -7.32
CA GLY A 67 -5.58 -7.60 -8.67
C GLY A 67 -6.82 -7.05 -9.34
N ASP A 68 -7.46 -6.09 -8.71
CA ASP A 68 -8.61 -5.36 -9.25
C ASP A 68 -8.15 -4.34 -10.29
N ARG A 69 -7.35 -4.84 -11.25
CA ARG A 69 -7.29 -4.18 -12.54
C ARG A 69 -8.67 -4.40 -13.11
N PRO A 70 -9.45 -3.36 -13.37
CA PRO A 70 -10.63 -3.54 -14.20
C PRO A 70 -10.13 -4.26 -15.44
N GLU A 71 -10.55 -5.52 -15.61
CA GLU A 71 -10.32 -6.24 -16.85
C GLU A 71 -10.88 -5.35 -17.94
N ARG A 72 -9.99 -4.72 -18.71
CA ARG A 72 -10.38 -3.99 -19.91
C ARG A 72 -10.77 -5.02 -20.95
N GLU A 73 -11.89 -5.67 -20.74
CA GLU A 73 -12.60 -6.33 -21.82
C GLU A 73 -13.01 -5.24 -22.81
N GLY A 74 -12.25 -5.12 -23.91
CA GLY A 74 -12.69 -4.39 -25.08
C GLY A 74 -11.84 -3.25 -25.61
N GLU A 75 -10.65 -2.93 -25.07
CA GLU A 75 -9.80 -1.88 -25.66
C GLU A 75 -8.58 -2.44 -26.41
N HIS A 76 -8.80 -3.27 -27.41
CA HIS A 76 -7.76 -3.70 -28.36
C HIS A 76 -7.77 -2.98 -29.71
N GLU A 77 -8.53 -1.90 -29.87
CA GLU A 77 -8.48 -1.13 -31.12
C GLU A 77 -8.42 0.39 -30.85
N GLY A 78 -7.23 0.94 -31.05
CA GLY A 78 -7.01 2.34 -31.44
C GLY A 78 -7.22 3.42 -30.39
N GLY A 79 -6.17 3.82 -29.69
CA GLY A 79 -6.13 5.09 -29.00
C GLY A 79 -5.50 5.01 -27.61
N ALA A 80 -4.49 5.84 -27.39
CA ALA A 80 -3.79 6.19 -26.16
C ALA A 80 -4.01 5.23 -24.98
N ARG A 81 -3.11 4.28 -24.80
CA ARG A 81 -3.00 3.45 -23.59
C ARG A 81 -2.97 4.36 -22.39
N GLY A 82 -4.08 4.47 -21.67
CA GLY A 82 -4.13 5.21 -20.41
C GLY A 82 -3.07 4.67 -19.47
N HIS A 83 -2.17 5.53 -19.03
CA HIS A 83 -1.09 5.14 -18.12
C HIS A 83 -1.75 4.63 -16.82
N PRO A 84 -1.36 3.46 -16.28
CA PRO A 84 -2.01 2.87 -15.07
C PRO A 84 -2.10 3.85 -13.90
N VAL A 85 -1.08 4.69 -13.71
CA VAL A 85 -1.05 5.75 -12.69
C VAL A 85 -2.11 6.82 -12.94
N ARG A 86 -2.37 7.18 -14.19
CA ARG A 86 -3.40 8.17 -14.52
C ARG A 86 -4.80 7.68 -14.16
N CYS A 87 -5.09 6.43 -14.47
CA CYS A 87 -6.37 5.81 -14.11
C CYS A 87 -6.57 5.75 -12.59
N LEU A 88 -5.52 5.41 -11.83
CA LEU A 88 -5.54 5.43 -10.37
C LEU A 88 -5.82 6.83 -9.83
N CYS A 89 -5.13 7.85 -10.34
CA CYS A 89 -5.31 9.23 -9.90
C CYS A 89 -6.72 9.73 -10.19
N GLU A 90 -7.26 9.48 -11.39
CA GLU A 90 -8.61 9.88 -11.77
C GLU A 90 -9.66 9.23 -10.87
N ARG A 91 -9.53 7.93 -10.59
CA ARG A 91 -10.42 7.19 -9.67
C ARG A 91 -10.34 7.73 -8.24
N PHE A 92 -9.13 7.96 -7.73
CA PHE A 92 -8.92 8.52 -6.40
C PHE A 92 -9.53 9.92 -6.26
N ILE A 93 -9.30 10.81 -7.23
CA ILE A 93 -9.87 12.17 -7.21
C ILE A 93 -11.39 12.11 -7.22
N ALA A 94 -11.98 11.29 -8.08
CA ALA A 94 -13.43 11.13 -8.15
C ALA A 94 -14.03 10.60 -6.84
N ASP A 95 -13.37 9.66 -6.18
CA ASP A 95 -13.79 9.14 -4.88
C ASP A 95 -13.68 10.23 -3.80
N GLN A 96 -12.58 11.00 -3.76
CA GLN A 96 -12.41 12.12 -2.82
C GLN A 96 -13.49 13.20 -3.02
N ASP A 97 -13.79 13.58 -4.24
CA ASP A 97 -14.84 14.56 -4.58
C ASP A 97 -16.23 14.08 -4.13
N ALA A 98 -16.46 12.77 -4.12
CA ALA A 98 -17.69 12.15 -3.62
C ALA A 98 -17.72 11.96 -2.09
N GLY A 99 -16.69 12.39 -1.35
CA GLY A 99 -16.57 12.21 0.10
C GLY A 99 -15.88 10.91 0.53
N ALA A 100 -15.10 10.31 -0.36
CA ALA A 100 -14.28 9.13 -0.16
C ALA A 100 -15.04 7.87 0.29
N PRO A 101 -16.18 7.51 -0.32
CA PRO A 101 -16.94 6.33 0.09
C PRO A 101 -16.17 5.02 -0.14
N GLU A 102 -15.53 4.87 -1.30
CA GLU A 102 -14.76 3.67 -1.63
C GLU A 102 -13.53 3.52 -0.73
N PHE A 103 -12.79 4.61 -0.54
CA PHE A 103 -11.62 4.61 0.33
C PHE A 103 -11.95 4.21 1.78
N LYS A 104 -13.04 4.74 2.33
CA LYS A 104 -13.53 4.39 3.67
C LYS A 104 -13.93 2.92 3.78
N GLU A 105 -14.58 2.38 2.76
CA GLU A 105 -14.94 0.96 2.72
C GLU A 105 -13.70 0.05 2.67
N LEU A 106 -12.73 0.37 1.82
CA LEU A 106 -11.48 -0.38 1.69
C LEU A 106 -10.67 -0.36 3.00
N ARG A 107 -10.59 0.80 3.66
CA ARG A 107 -9.95 0.95 4.96
C ARG A 107 -10.63 0.09 6.03
N ALA A 108 -11.94 0.16 6.15
CA ALA A 108 -12.70 -0.65 7.09
C ALA A 108 -12.54 -2.17 6.83
N LYS A 109 -12.48 -2.57 5.58
CA LYS A 109 -12.19 -3.96 5.20
C LYS A 109 -10.80 -4.41 5.63
N GLY A 110 -9.79 -3.54 5.45
CA GLY A 110 -8.41 -3.79 5.85
C GLY A 110 -8.29 -3.96 7.37
N GLU A 111 -8.90 -3.08 8.15
CA GLU A 111 -8.90 -3.12 9.61
C GLU A 111 -9.58 -4.38 10.19
N GLN A 112 -10.60 -4.88 9.51
CA GLN A 112 -11.32 -6.11 9.91
C GLN A 112 -10.61 -7.39 9.48
N HIS A 113 -9.51 -7.32 8.75
CA HIS A 113 -8.80 -8.51 8.30
C HIS A 113 -8.23 -9.30 9.48
N PRO A 114 -8.35 -10.66 9.51
CA PRO A 114 -7.87 -11.49 10.62
C PRO A 114 -6.40 -11.29 10.99
N ILE A 115 -5.56 -10.86 10.06
CA ILE A 115 -4.14 -10.57 10.29
C ILE A 115 -3.94 -9.48 11.35
N GLU A 116 -4.86 -8.49 11.43
CA GLU A 116 -4.76 -7.39 12.40
C GLU A 116 -5.01 -7.91 13.83
N ALA A 117 -6.06 -8.71 14.02
CA ALA A 117 -6.37 -9.31 15.31
C ALA A 117 -5.22 -10.24 15.79
N THR A 118 -4.76 -11.13 14.90
CA THR A 118 -3.66 -12.05 15.20
C THR A 118 -2.36 -11.29 15.49
N GLY A 119 -2.06 -10.28 14.68
CA GLY A 119 -0.86 -9.46 14.85
C GLY A 119 -0.86 -8.70 16.19
N ARG A 120 -2.00 -8.16 16.60
CA ARG A 120 -2.16 -7.46 17.88
C ARG A 120 -1.86 -8.38 19.07
N GLU A 121 -2.40 -9.61 19.05
CA GLU A 121 -2.13 -10.58 20.10
C GLU A 121 -0.67 -11.02 20.16
N LEU A 122 -0.05 -11.23 19.00
CA LEU A 122 1.37 -11.59 18.92
C LEU A 122 2.29 -10.46 19.42
N ARG A 123 2.02 -9.21 19.05
CA ARG A 123 2.83 -8.06 19.49
C ARG A 123 2.85 -7.90 21.00
N LYS A 124 1.78 -8.19 21.71
CA LYS A 124 1.74 -8.18 23.18
C LYS A 124 2.73 -9.17 23.84
N MET A 125 3.14 -10.20 23.12
CA MET A 125 4.07 -11.22 23.60
C MET A 125 5.54 -10.79 23.50
N PHE A 126 5.84 -9.73 22.75
CA PHE A 126 7.19 -9.24 22.52
C PHE A 126 7.54 -8.09 23.46
N SER A 127 8.35 -8.36 24.49
CA SER A 127 8.73 -7.37 25.52
C SER A 127 9.52 -6.17 25.00
N TRP A 128 10.09 -6.27 23.80
CA TRP A 128 10.86 -5.19 23.15
C TRP A 128 9.99 -4.30 22.24
N MET A 129 8.76 -4.68 21.97
CA MET A 129 7.83 -3.85 21.22
C MET A 129 7.13 -2.91 22.20
N LYS A 130 7.30 -1.61 21.98
CA LYS A 130 6.52 -0.62 22.70
C LYS A 130 5.05 -0.73 22.29
N GLU A 131 4.14 -0.53 23.24
CA GLU A 131 2.74 -0.31 22.89
C GLU A 131 2.66 0.85 21.90
N THR A 132 1.89 0.65 20.84
CA THR A 132 1.74 1.60 19.75
C THR A 132 1.32 2.96 20.28
N ASP A 133 2.05 3.98 19.84
CA ASP A 133 1.88 5.36 20.24
C ASP A 133 0.42 5.84 20.23
N ALA A 134 0.15 6.79 21.14
CA ALA A 134 -1.12 7.47 21.30
C ALA A 134 -1.66 8.16 20.02
N ASP A 135 -0.84 8.25 18.98
CA ASP A 135 -1.18 8.88 17.70
C ASP A 135 -1.95 7.96 16.74
N TYR A 136 -1.92 6.64 16.96
CA TYR A 136 -2.73 5.70 16.18
C TYR A 136 -3.99 5.35 16.94
N VAL A 137 -5.10 5.92 16.52
CA VAL A 137 -6.44 5.54 17.00
C VAL A 137 -7.09 4.68 15.92
N GLU A 138 -7.35 3.41 16.26
CA GLU A 138 -8.02 2.45 15.40
C GLU A 138 -9.38 3.03 14.95
N GLY A 139 -9.64 3.07 13.65
CA GLY A 139 -10.87 3.63 13.11
C GLY A 139 -10.93 5.16 13.04
N SER A 140 -9.85 5.88 13.34
CA SER A 140 -9.81 7.34 13.14
C SER A 140 -9.66 7.69 11.65
N ALA A 141 -10.70 7.45 10.88
CA ALA A 141 -10.83 7.83 9.46
C ALA A 141 -11.16 9.33 9.31
N GLY A 142 -10.54 10.18 10.08
CA GLY A 142 -10.84 11.60 10.09
C GLY A 142 -9.55 12.43 10.11
N ARG A 143 -8.90 12.54 8.96
CA ARG A 143 -7.99 13.65 8.68
C ARG A 143 -8.62 14.58 7.68
#